data_693242cdb202d9054cd7c9ebca2856f2
#
_entry.id   693242cdb202d9054cd7c9ebca2856f2
#
_cell.length_a   1.000
_cell.length_b   1.000
_cell.length_c   1.000
_cell.angle_alpha   90.00
_cell.angle_beta   90.00
_cell.angle_gamma   90.00
#
_symmetry.space_group_name_H-M   'P 1'
#
loop_
_entity.id
_entity.type
_entity.pdbx_description
1 polymer ?
#
loop_
_entity_poly.entity_id
_entity_poly.type
_entity_poly.pdbx_seq_one_letter_code
_entity_poly.pdbx_strand_id
1 'polypeptide(L)'
;MTMDLSQLPAPLVLEDLDFEEQYQTDLATFRAFQGDNWDALLESDPVTKLIEVGAYRKVLNRARINDAAKALLLAYASGSDLDQLAGNVSLQRLVIQAEDLQAVPPVPAVLEADDALRERVQLVYEGLTTAGPRNSYILHARNASGLVADATAESPAPAEVVVTVLGLDGDGAAPPELLETVRQYLNDDDVRPVADRVTVQSAEILPYRIDAVVYMAGTGPENEALLAECERRLAAWINPRRRLGLEVSRSGVDAQLHISGVSRVELADWSDIRPTKAQAAWCEGFTVTRGG
;
A
#
# COMPACT_ATOMS: atom_id res chain seq x y z
N MET A 1 1.37 -12.58 10.07
CA MET A 1 2.12 -11.96 8.94
C MET A 1 1.14 -11.84 7.80
N THR A 2 0.76 -10.63 7.43
CA THR A 2 -0.13 -10.40 6.29
C THR A 2 0.57 -10.81 5.00
N MET A 3 -0.17 -11.39 4.07
CA MET A 3 0.35 -11.76 2.76
C MET A 3 0.44 -10.51 1.88
N ASP A 4 1.53 -10.35 1.14
CA ASP A 4 1.63 -9.31 0.11
C ASP A 4 0.75 -9.71 -1.09
N LEU A 5 -0.43 -9.13 -1.17
CA LEU A 5 -1.41 -9.42 -2.22
C LEU A 5 -0.93 -8.98 -3.62
N SER A 6 0.06 -8.09 -3.71
CA SER A 6 0.61 -7.65 -4.99
C SER A 6 1.42 -8.74 -5.69
N GLN A 7 1.84 -9.77 -4.95
CA GLN A 7 2.57 -10.93 -5.49
C GLN A 7 1.63 -12.00 -6.08
N LEU A 8 0.32 -11.84 -5.95
CA LEU A 8 -0.62 -12.78 -6.55
C LEU A 8 -0.63 -12.61 -8.08
N PRO A 9 -0.76 -13.71 -8.82
CA PRO A 9 -0.92 -13.64 -10.27
C PRO A 9 -2.20 -12.87 -10.63
N ALA A 10 -2.17 -12.19 -11.77
CA ALA A 10 -3.36 -11.51 -12.28
C ALA A 10 -4.53 -12.51 -12.43
N PRO A 11 -5.77 -12.11 -12.10
CA PRO A 11 -6.94 -12.97 -12.26
C PRO A 11 -7.17 -13.35 -13.73
N LEU A 12 -7.46 -14.62 -13.99
CA LEU A 12 -7.75 -15.12 -15.33
C LEU A 12 -9.00 -14.50 -15.99
N VAL A 13 -9.86 -13.87 -15.19
CA VAL A 13 -11.08 -13.20 -15.67
C VAL A 13 -10.78 -11.89 -16.42
N LEU A 14 -9.58 -11.35 -16.28
CA LEU A 14 -9.20 -10.12 -16.99
C LEU A 14 -8.90 -10.42 -18.46
N GLU A 15 -9.59 -9.71 -19.32
CA GLU A 15 -9.44 -9.80 -20.78
C GLU A 15 -8.45 -8.73 -21.26
N ASP A 16 -7.71 -9.07 -22.32
CA ASP A 16 -6.82 -8.12 -22.97
C ASP A 16 -7.59 -7.00 -23.66
N LEU A 17 -7.06 -5.78 -23.59
CA LEU A 17 -7.66 -4.57 -24.15
C LEU A 17 -6.93 -4.17 -25.42
N ASP A 18 -6.98 -5.01 -26.45
CA ASP A 18 -6.38 -4.73 -27.74
C ASP A 18 -7.47 -4.30 -28.74
N PHE A 19 -7.38 -3.04 -29.18
CA PHE A 19 -8.31 -2.48 -30.15
C PHE A 19 -8.13 -3.10 -31.53
N GLU A 20 -6.90 -3.30 -31.97
CA GLU A 20 -6.63 -3.81 -33.32
C GLU A 20 -7.09 -5.25 -33.44
N GLU A 21 -6.82 -6.10 -32.47
CA GLU A 21 -7.32 -7.47 -32.45
C GLU A 21 -8.85 -7.53 -32.52
N GLN A 22 -9.52 -6.66 -31.71
CA GLN A 22 -10.97 -6.57 -31.70
C GLN A 22 -11.52 -6.07 -33.04
N TYR A 23 -10.87 -5.07 -33.64
CA TYR A 23 -11.25 -4.54 -34.94
C TYR A 23 -11.10 -5.59 -36.03
N GLN A 24 -9.99 -6.30 -36.09
CA GLN A 24 -9.76 -7.37 -37.07
C GLN A 24 -10.78 -8.52 -36.90
N THR A 25 -11.13 -8.87 -35.68
CA THR A 25 -12.15 -9.87 -35.36
C THR A 25 -13.52 -9.42 -35.87
N ASP A 26 -13.90 -8.16 -35.62
CA ASP A 26 -15.18 -7.60 -36.08
C ASP A 26 -15.23 -7.50 -37.62
N LEU A 27 -14.13 -7.09 -38.23
CA LEU A 27 -13.99 -7.01 -39.67
C LEU A 27 -14.11 -8.41 -40.34
N ALA A 28 -13.45 -9.42 -39.79
CA ALA A 28 -13.55 -10.80 -40.26
C ALA A 28 -14.99 -11.34 -40.12
N THR A 29 -15.64 -11.05 -39.00
CA THR A 29 -17.02 -11.42 -38.75
C THR A 29 -17.96 -10.76 -39.75
N PHE A 30 -17.79 -9.45 -40.00
CA PHE A 30 -18.59 -8.71 -40.97
C PHE A 30 -18.42 -9.28 -42.37
N ARG A 31 -17.18 -9.58 -42.81
CA ARG A 31 -16.89 -10.21 -44.08
C ARG A 31 -17.56 -11.57 -44.25
N ALA A 32 -17.56 -12.38 -43.20
CA ALA A 32 -18.22 -13.68 -43.20
C ALA A 32 -19.75 -13.58 -43.42
N PHE A 33 -20.38 -12.52 -42.90
CA PHE A 33 -21.82 -12.26 -43.11
C PHE A 33 -22.14 -11.71 -44.50
N GLN A 34 -21.26 -10.85 -45.05
CA GLN A 34 -21.50 -10.22 -46.38
C GLN A 34 -21.11 -11.12 -47.57
N GLY A 35 -20.26 -12.12 -47.34
CA GLY A 35 -19.69 -12.94 -48.42
C GLY A 35 -18.76 -12.13 -49.33
N ASP A 36 -18.56 -12.63 -50.55
CA ASP A 36 -17.61 -12.06 -51.52
C ASP A 36 -18.09 -10.75 -52.17
N ASN A 37 -19.26 -10.23 -51.77
CA ASN A 37 -19.87 -9.03 -52.36
C ASN A 37 -19.39 -7.71 -51.75
N TRP A 38 -18.50 -7.74 -50.78
CA TRP A 38 -17.98 -6.53 -50.14
C TRP A 38 -16.49 -6.35 -50.37
N ASP A 39 -16.15 -5.28 -51.08
CA ASP A 39 -14.79 -4.92 -51.48
C ASP A 39 -14.31 -3.57 -50.92
N ALA A 40 -15.09 -2.94 -50.05
CA ALA A 40 -14.69 -1.67 -49.38
C ALA A 40 -13.48 -1.90 -48.49
N LEU A 41 -12.35 -1.25 -48.81
CA LEU A 41 -11.09 -1.36 -48.09
C LEU A 41 -10.54 0.00 -47.64
N LEU A 42 -11.29 1.09 -47.91
CA LEU A 42 -10.85 2.43 -47.57
C LEU A 42 -11.17 2.76 -46.11
N GLU A 43 -10.23 3.34 -45.40
CA GLU A 43 -10.43 3.85 -44.03
C GLU A 43 -11.56 4.89 -43.94
N SER A 44 -11.85 5.59 -45.05
CA SER A 44 -12.94 6.57 -45.18
C SER A 44 -14.32 5.97 -45.42
N ASP A 45 -14.41 4.66 -45.62
CA ASP A 45 -15.69 4.00 -45.84
C ASP A 45 -16.56 4.06 -44.57
N PRO A 46 -17.83 4.50 -44.67
CA PRO A 46 -18.73 4.57 -43.54
C PRO A 46 -18.90 3.26 -42.78
N VAL A 47 -18.85 2.11 -43.48
CA VAL A 47 -18.95 0.78 -42.85
C VAL A 47 -17.68 0.46 -42.07
N THR A 48 -16.52 0.78 -42.60
CA THR A 48 -15.24 0.63 -41.90
C THR A 48 -15.25 1.46 -40.61
N LYS A 49 -15.70 2.72 -40.67
CA LYS A 49 -15.83 3.59 -39.47
C LYS A 49 -16.86 3.04 -38.47
N LEU A 50 -17.94 2.42 -38.95
CA LEU A 50 -18.91 1.81 -38.03
C LEU A 50 -18.34 0.60 -37.30
N ILE A 51 -17.53 -0.22 -37.97
CA ILE A 51 -16.83 -1.37 -37.38
C ILE A 51 -15.80 -0.89 -36.35
N GLU A 52 -15.00 0.17 -36.66
CA GLU A 52 -14.06 0.77 -35.73
C GLU A 52 -14.76 1.26 -34.43
N VAL A 53 -15.89 1.98 -34.60
CA VAL A 53 -16.68 2.44 -33.43
C VAL A 53 -17.23 1.25 -32.64
N GLY A 54 -17.65 0.19 -33.33
CA GLY A 54 -18.11 -1.06 -32.70
C GLY A 54 -17.00 -1.73 -31.90
N ALA A 55 -15.82 -1.89 -32.47
CA ALA A 55 -14.63 -2.44 -31.81
C ALA A 55 -14.20 -1.61 -30.60
N TYR A 56 -14.17 -0.28 -30.74
CA TYR A 56 -13.84 0.62 -29.65
C TYR A 56 -14.82 0.48 -28.46
N ARG A 57 -16.12 0.41 -28.74
CA ARG A 57 -17.13 0.20 -27.68
C ARG A 57 -16.97 -1.15 -26.99
N LYS A 58 -16.59 -2.21 -27.72
CA LYS A 58 -16.31 -3.52 -27.12
C LYS A 58 -15.10 -3.46 -26.17
N VAL A 59 -14.02 -2.79 -26.59
CA VAL A 59 -12.84 -2.60 -25.74
C VAL A 59 -13.21 -1.82 -24.46
N LEU A 60 -14.01 -0.75 -24.57
CA LEU A 60 -14.51 -0.02 -23.39
C LEU A 60 -15.38 -0.89 -22.49
N ASN A 61 -16.23 -1.75 -23.04
CA ASN A 61 -17.04 -2.68 -22.26
C ASN A 61 -16.18 -3.72 -21.55
N ARG A 62 -15.15 -4.28 -22.21
CA ARG A 62 -14.18 -5.17 -21.57
C ARG A 62 -13.42 -4.47 -20.46
N ALA A 63 -12.97 -3.24 -20.68
CA ALA A 63 -12.32 -2.44 -19.65
C ALA A 63 -13.21 -2.31 -18.41
N ARG A 64 -14.50 -1.96 -18.58
CA ARG A 64 -15.45 -1.87 -17.49
C ARG A 64 -15.69 -3.21 -16.77
N ILE A 65 -15.73 -4.32 -17.51
CA ILE A 65 -15.86 -5.66 -16.92
C ILE A 65 -14.61 -5.99 -16.10
N ASN A 66 -13.42 -5.69 -16.64
CA ASN A 66 -12.16 -5.87 -15.92
C ASN A 66 -12.12 -5.04 -14.62
N ASP A 67 -12.56 -3.78 -14.67
CA ASP A 67 -12.62 -2.92 -13.50
C ASP A 67 -13.62 -3.45 -12.46
N ALA A 68 -14.79 -3.91 -12.90
CA ALA A 68 -15.76 -4.54 -12.02
C ALA A 68 -15.24 -5.84 -11.39
N ALA A 69 -14.49 -6.65 -12.14
CA ALA A 69 -13.85 -7.86 -11.60
C ALA A 69 -12.77 -7.52 -10.56
N LYS A 70 -11.96 -6.48 -10.81
CA LYS A 70 -10.95 -6.00 -9.85
C LYS A 70 -11.57 -5.44 -8.58
N ALA A 71 -12.69 -4.72 -8.67
CA ALA A 71 -13.40 -4.15 -7.54
C ALA A 71 -13.84 -5.21 -6.50
N LEU A 72 -14.05 -6.45 -6.92
CA LEU A 72 -14.41 -7.57 -6.05
C LEU A 72 -13.23 -8.28 -5.38
N LEU A 73 -12.01 -7.91 -5.73
CA LEU A 73 -10.80 -8.57 -5.26
C LEU A 73 -10.06 -7.69 -4.24
N LEU A 74 -9.83 -8.20 -3.06
CA LEU A 74 -9.16 -7.47 -1.98
C LEU A 74 -7.80 -6.87 -2.40
N ALA A 75 -7.09 -7.53 -3.32
CA ALA A 75 -5.81 -7.06 -3.84
C ALA A 75 -5.92 -5.76 -4.67
N TYR A 76 -7.07 -5.52 -5.30
CA TYR A 76 -7.25 -4.45 -6.29
C TYR A 76 -8.33 -3.43 -5.89
N ALA A 77 -9.26 -3.81 -5.02
CA ALA A 77 -10.34 -2.93 -4.57
C ALA A 77 -9.79 -1.68 -3.88
N SER A 78 -10.42 -0.54 -4.11
CA SER A 78 -10.05 0.75 -3.54
C SER A 78 -11.29 1.58 -3.18
N GLY A 79 -11.13 2.57 -2.29
CA GLY A 79 -12.22 3.46 -1.89
C GLY A 79 -13.45 2.68 -1.40
N SER A 80 -14.63 3.04 -1.93
CA SER A 80 -15.91 2.44 -1.53
C SER A 80 -16.03 0.93 -1.82
N ASP A 81 -15.35 0.43 -2.86
CA ASP A 81 -15.36 -1.01 -3.17
C ASP A 81 -14.65 -1.81 -2.07
N LEU A 82 -13.51 -1.27 -1.60
CA LEU A 82 -12.80 -1.85 -0.47
C LEU A 82 -13.61 -1.76 0.83
N ASP A 83 -14.36 -0.68 1.03
CA ASP A 83 -15.26 -0.51 2.19
C ASP A 83 -16.37 -1.56 2.20
N GLN A 84 -16.92 -1.92 1.02
CA GLN A 84 -17.90 -3.01 0.90
C GLN A 84 -17.28 -4.38 1.26
N LEU A 85 -16.06 -4.63 0.81
CA LEU A 85 -15.34 -5.87 1.18
C LEU A 85 -15.05 -5.92 2.68
N ALA A 86 -14.65 -4.81 3.29
CA ALA A 86 -14.45 -4.69 4.74
C ALA A 86 -15.76 -4.90 5.51
N GLY A 87 -16.88 -4.37 5.00
CA GLY A 87 -18.21 -4.56 5.58
C GLY A 87 -18.64 -6.03 5.66
N ASN A 88 -18.24 -6.87 4.71
CA ASN A 88 -18.50 -8.31 4.74
C ASN A 88 -17.87 -9.03 5.94
N VAL A 89 -16.84 -8.45 6.54
CA VAL A 89 -16.14 -8.96 7.72
C VAL A 89 -16.32 -8.05 8.95
N SER A 90 -17.39 -7.24 8.95
CA SER A 90 -17.75 -6.33 10.04
C SER A 90 -16.68 -5.29 10.39
N LEU A 91 -15.82 -4.92 9.44
CA LEU A 91 -14.87 -3.83 9.59
C LEU A 91 -15.40 -2.56 8.91
N GLN A 92 -15.08 -1.43 9.51
CA GLN A 92 -15.33 -0.11 8.95
C GLN A 92 -14.01 0.66 8.86
N ARG A 93 -13.94 1.58 7.90
CA ARG A 93 -12.80 2.50 7.76
C ARG A 93 -12.73 3.41 8.98
N LEU A 94 -11.57 3.49 9.59
CA LEU A 94 -11.35 4.31 10.78
C LEU A 94 -11.23 5.79 10.41
N VAL A 95 -11.70 6.65 11.30
CA VAL A 95 -11.51 8.10 11.19
C VAL A 95 -10.18 8.45 11.86
N ILE A 96 -9.26 9.05 11.10
CA ILE A 96 -7.97 9.57 11.60
C ILE A 96 -8.18 10.97 12.17
N GLN A 97 -8.88 11.82 11.40
CA GLN A 97 -9.25 13.16 11.82
C GLN A 97 -10.74 13.37 11.54
N ALA A 98 -11.48 13.76 12.55
CA ALA A 98 -12.88 14.12 12.36
C ALA A 98 -13.04 15.39 11.50
N GLU A 99 -14.15 15.50 10.79
CA GLU A 99 -14.50 16.73 10.08
C GLU A 99 -14.69 17.91 11.04
N ASP A 100 -14.26 19.09 10.62
CA ASP A 100 -14.55 20.35 11.30
C ASP A 100 -15.24 21.31 10.32
N LEU A 101 -16.55 21.31 10.37
CA LEU A 101 -17.40 22.18 9.56
C LEU A 101 -17.42 23.64 10.05
N GLN A 102 -16.89 23.91 11.25
CA GLN A 102 -16.83 25.25 11.84
C GLN A 102 -15.51 25.97 11.47
N ALA A 103 -14.49 25.24 11.03
CA ALA A 103 -13.24 25.81 10.55
C ALA A 103 -13.46 26.63 9.26
N VAL A 104 -12.59 27.62 9.01
CA VAL A 104 -12.62 28.45 7.79
C VAL A 104 -11.26 28.37 7.10
N PRO A 105 -11.17 27.66 5.95
CA PRO A 105 -12.21 26.88 5.26
C PRO A 105 -12.58 25.60 6.04
N PRO A 106 -13.76 25.00 5.80
CA PRO A 106 -14.16 23.75 6.43
C PRO A 106 -13.13 22.63 6.16
N VAL A 107 -12.82 21.85 7.19
CA VAL A 107 -11.86 20.75 7.10
C VAL A 107 -12.63 19.44 6.97
N PRO A 108 -12.46 18.68 5.87
CA PRO A 108 -13.11 17.39 5.71
C PRO A 108 -12.50 16.33 6.64
N ALA A 109 -13.27 15.27 6.93
CA ALA A 109 -12.74 14.12 7.65
C ALA A 109 -11.58 13.47 6.88
N VAL A 110 -10.55 13.07 7.61
CA VAL A 110 -9.47 12.24 7.08
C VAL A 110 -9.71 10.81 7.54
N LEU A 111 -9.80 9.92 6.57
CA LEU A 111 -10.08 8.51 6.80
C LEU A 111 -8.80 7.67 6.63
N GLU A 112 -8.85 6.48 7.21
CA GLU A 112 -7.83 5.45 7.05
C GLU A 112 -7.52 5.17 5.56
N ALA A 113 -6.24 5.02 5.24
CA ALA A 113 -5.80 4.71 3.88
C ALA A 113 -6.21 3.28 3.47
N ASP A 114 -6.38 3.06 2.15
CA ASP A 114 -6.79 1.76 1.59
C ASP A 114 -5.86 0.62 2.01
N ASP A 115 -4.55 0.86 2.05
CA ASP A 115 -3.59 -0.18 2.42
C ASP A 115 -3.73 -0.60 3.90
N ALA A 116 -3.96 0.37 4.80
CA ALA A 116 -4.17 0.08 6.22
C ALA A 116 -5.47 -0.71 6.45
N LEU A 117 -6.57 -0.33 5.78
CA LEU A 117 -7.83 -1.07 5.84
C LEU A 117 -7.67 -2.48 5.26
N ARG A 118 -6.98 -2.62 4.12
CA ARG A 118 -6.73 -3.91 3.47
C ARG A 118 -5.93 -4.87 4.38
N GLU A 119 -4.92 -4.37 5.08
CA GLU A 119 -4.18 -5.15 6.08
C GLU A 119 -5.08 -5.59 7.24
N ARG A 120 -5.98 -4.74 7.71
CA ARG A 120 -6.95 -5.09 8.76
C ARG A 120 -7.94 -6.16 8.29
N VAL A 121 -8.43 -6.08 7.05
CA VAL A 121 -9.29 -7.10 6.45
C VAL A 121 -8.59 -8.46 6.39
N GLN A 122 -7.29 -8.50 6.05
CA GLN A 122 -6.52 -9.75 6.07
C GLN A 122 -6.37 -10.33 7.50
N LEU A 123 -6.28 -9.46 8.51
CA LEU A 123 -6.07 -9.86 9.89
C LEU A 123 -7.38 -10.24 10.62
N VAL A 124 -8.54 -9.95 10.03
CA VAL A 124 -9.83 -10.08 10.75
C VAL A 124 -10.07 -11.48 11.31
N TYR A 125 -9.70 -12.52 10.58
CA TYR A 125 -9.89 -13.91 11.02
C TYR A 125 -8.99 -14.30 12.19
N GLU A 126 -7.86 -13.60 12.37
CA GLU A 126 -7.00 -13.77 13.53
C GLU A 126 -7.66 -13.24 14.83
N GLY A 127 -8.53 -12.24 14.69
CA GLY A 127 -9.31 -11.70 15.81
C GLY A 127 -10.48 -12.56 16.26
N LEU A 128 -10.88 -13.57 15.47
CA LEU A 128 -11.96 -14.49 15.82
C LEU A 128 -11.54 -15.61 16.80
N THR A 129 -10.27 -15.66 17.17
CA THR A 129 -9.75 -16.70 18.04
C THR A 129 -9.96 -16.36 19.51
N THR A 130 -10.42 -17.34 20.30
CA THR A 130 -10.64 -17.21 21.75
C THR A 130 -9.37 -17.41 22.60
N ALA A 131 -8.24 -17.78 21.98
CA ALA A 131 -7.00 -18.13 22.68
C ALA A 131 -5.97 -16.98 22.75
N GLY A 132 -6.27 -15.78 22.25
CA GLY A 132 -5.40 -14.62 22.26
C GLY A 132 -4.06 -14.78 21.51
N PRO A 133 -4.04 -15.30 20.27
CA PRO A 133 -2.80 -15.37 19.51
C PRO A 133 -2.27 -13.96 19.23
N ARG A 134 -0.96 -13.87 18.98
CA ARG A 134 -0.26 -12.58 18.74
C ARG A 134 -1.00 -11.68 17.73
N ASN A 135 -1.45 -12.25 16.62
CA ASN A 135 -2.11 -11.49 15.55
C ASN A 135 -3.49 -10.94 15.99
N SER A 136 -4.18 -11.62 16.91
CA SER A 136 -5.41 -11.11 17.51
C SER A 136 -5.14 -9.79 18.27
N TYR A 137 -4.11 -9.75 19.11
CA TYR A 137 -3.72 -8.53 19.79
C TYR A 137 -3.32 -7.41 18.83
N ILE A 138 -2.59 -7.74 17.76
CA ILE A 138 -2.21 -6.77 16.72
C ILE A 138 -3.45 -6.19 16.03
N LEU A 139 -4.40 -7.04 15.63
CA LEU A 139 -5.65 -6.60 15.00
C LEU A 139 -6.44 -5.68 15.93
N HIS A 140 -6.65 -6.10 17.19
CA HIS A 140 -7.41 -5.33 18.15
C HIS A 140 -6.73 -4.00 18.49
N ALA A 141 -5.40 -3.97 18.59
CA ALA A 141 -4.64 -2.70 18.79
C ALA A 141 -4.84 -1.75 17.61
N ARG A 142 -4.80 -2.26 16.38
CA ARG A 142 -5.04 -1.46 15.16
C ARG A 142 -6.50 -1.04 15.00
N ASN A 143 -7.45 -1.81 15.52
CA ASN A 143 -8.87 -1.45 15.49
C ASN A 143 -9.23 -0.37 16.53
N ALA A 144 -8.42 -0.22 17.57
CA ALA A 144 -8.69 0.74 18.65
C ALA A 144 -8.66 2.21 18.16
N SER A 145 -7.80 2.54 17.20
CA SER A 145 -7.69 3.90 16.66
C SER A 145 -7.04 3.92 15.29
N GLY A 146 -7.50 4.80 14.40
CA GLY A 146 -6.87 5.10 13.11
C GLY A 146 -5.48 5.74 13.21
N LEU A 147 -5.09 6.22 14.40
CA LEU A 147 -3.76 6.76 14.67
C LEU A 147 -2.70 5.69 14.97
N VAL A 148 -3.08 4.42 15.01
CA VAL A 148 -2.14 3.29 15.14
C VAL A 148 -1.65 2.89 13.74
N ALA A 149 -0.39 3.20 13.44
CA ALA A 149 0.22 2.82 12.17
C ALA A 149 0.60 1.33 12.13
N ASP A 150 1.12 0.81 13.25
CA ASP A 150 1.50 -0.59 13.39
C ASP A 150 1.47 -1.01 14.86
N ALA A 151 1.37 -2.30 15.10
CA ALA A 151 1.45 -2.87 16.44
C ALA A 151 2.14 -4.22 16.42
N THR A 152 2.83 -4.56 17.52
CA THR A 152 3.37 -5.90 17.78
C THR A 152 2.95 -6.36 19.17
N ALA A 153 2.88 -7.69 19.34
CA ALA A 153 2.58 -8.28 20.65
C ALA A 153 3.63 -9.36 20.97
N GLU A 154 4.14 -9.33 22.18
CA GLU A 154 5.10 -10.29 22.71
C GLU A 154 4.68 -10.76 24.09
N SER A 155 5.02 -12.02 24.44
CA SER A 155 4.77 -12.57 25.76
C SER A 155 6.13 -12.83 26.43
N PRO A 156 6.61 -11.91 27.28
CA PRO A 156 7.88 -12.06 27.97
C PRO A 156 7.83 -13.11 29.08
N ALA A 157 6.64 -13.35 29.65
CA ALA A 157 6.39 -14.34 30.70
C ALA A 157 4.97 -14.93 30.53
N PRO A 158 4.68 -16.07 31.16
CA PRO A 158 3.34 -16.65 31.15
C PRO A 158 2.29 -15.68 31.67
N ALA A 159 1.16 -15.58 30.95
CA ALA A 159 0.05 -14.67 31.24
C ALA A 159 0.42 -13.16 31.16
N GLU A 160 1.59 -12.80 30.64
CA GLU A 160 1.97 -11.42 30.37
C GLU A 160 2.04 -11.16 28.86
N VAL A 161 1.36 -10.11 28.43
CA VAL A 161 1.37 -9.67 27.04
C VAL A 161 1.77 -8.21 26.98
N VAL A 162 2.81 -7.92 26.22
CA VAL A 162 3.27 -6.56 25.95
C VAL A 162 2.92 -6.23 24.49
N VAL A 163 2.06 -5.23 24.34
CA VAL A 163 1.69 -4.69 23.03
C VAL A 163 2.44 -3.39 22.80
N THR A 164 3.28 -3.37 21.77
CA THR A 164 4.00 -2.17 21.36
C THR A 164 3.25 -1.50 20.20
N VAL A 165 3.00 -0.21 20.35
CA VAL A 165 2.23 0.61 19.41
C VAL A 165 3.14 1.61 18.70
N LEU A 166 3.09 1.64 17.40
CA LEU A 166 3.67 2.66 16.53
C LEU A 166 2.57 3.65 16.12
N GLY A 167 2.76 4.93 16.42
CA GLY A 167 1.85 6.00 16.01
C GLY A 167 1.95 6.32 14.53
N LEU A 168 0.89 6.88 13.98
CA LEU A 168 0.83 7.33 12.58
C LEU A 168 1.61 8.62 12.39
N ASP A 169 1.50 9.56 13.31
CA ASP A 169 2.04 10.90 13.21
C ASP A 169 3.52 11.00 13.64
N GLY A 170 4.18 12.02 13.15
CA GLY A 170 5.55 12.35 13.52
C GLY A 170 6.55 11.23 13.24
N ASP A 171 7.44 10.99 14.18
CA ASP A 171 8.44 9.92 14.13
C ASP A 171 7.85 8.52 14.44
N GLY A 172 6.60 8.47 14.91
CA GLY A 172 5.87 7.26 15.26
C GLY A 172 5.85 6.91 16.74
N ALA A 173 6.42 7.74 17.61
CA ALA A 173 6.23 7.59 19.04
C ALA A 173 4.74 7.80 19.38
N ALA A 174 4.11 6.79 19.99
CA ALA A 174 2.70 6.86 20.35
C ALA A 174 2.50 7.77 21.58
N PRO A 175 1.68 8.83 21.49
CA PRO A 175 1.40 9.70 22.61
C PRO A 175 0.60 8.98 23.71
N PRO A 176 0.65 9.47 24.98
CA PRO A 176 -0.03 8.83 26.10
C PRO A 176 -1.53 8.61 25.91
N GLU A 177 -2.22 9.54 25.24
CA GLU A 177 -3.65 9.43 24.97
C GLU A 177 -3.96 8.26 24.00
N LEU A 178 -3.12 8.05 23.00
CA LEU A 178 -3.26 6.93 22.06
C LEU A 178 -3.01 5.59 22.78
N LEU A 179 -1.96 5.53 23.63
CA LEU A 179 -1.68 4.34 24.42
C LEU A 179 -2.82 3.99 25.37
N GLU A 180 -3.43 5.01 25.98
CA GLU A 180 -4.59 4.81 26.85
C GLU A 180 -5.82 4.29 26.09
N THR A 181 -6.10 4.83 24.91
CA THR A 181 -7.18 4.35 24.01
C THR A 181 -6.98 2.88 23.65
N VAL A 182 -5.77 2.51 23.22
CA VAL A 182 -5.42 1.13 22.89
C VAL A 182 -5.50 0.24 24.12
N ARG A 183 -5.03 0.70 25.27
CA ARG A 183 -5.08 -0.05 26.54
C ARG A 183 -6.51 -0.34 26.97
N GLN A 184 -7.41 0.63 26.88
CA GLN A 184 -8.82 0.46 27.22
C GLN A 184 -9.47 -0.58 26.29
N TYR A 185 -9.26 -0.45 24.98
CA TYR A 185 -9.80 -1.39 24.00
C TYR A 185 -9.30 -2.83 24.20
N LEU A 186 -7.99 -3.00 24.44
CA LEU A 186 -7.40 -4.34 24.65
C LEU A 186 -7.76 -4.97 26.01
N ASN A 187 -8.20 -4.18 26.98
CA ASN A 187 -8.64 -4.66 28.29
C ASN A 187 -10.16 -4.83 28.40
N ASP A 188 -10.89 -4.60 27.31
CA ASP A 188 -12.31 -4.89 27.25
C ASP A 188 -12.57 -6.39 27.51
N ASP A 189 -13.65 -6.70 28.22
CA ASP A 189 -13.98 -8.08 28.64
C ASP A 189 -14.29 -8.99 27.42
N ASP A 190 -14.76 -8.42 26.32
CA ASP A 190 -15.02 -9.15 25.07
C ASP A 190 -13.77 -9.35 24.20
N VAL A 191 -12.68 -8.63 24.48
CA VAL A 191 -11.43 -8.68 23.69
C VAL A 191 -10.32 -9.42 24.42
N ARG A 192 -10.13 -9.16 25.72
CA ARG A 192 -9.01 -9.70 26.49
C ARG A 192 -9.27 -11.14 26.96
N PRO A 193 -8.34 -12.09 26.69
CA PRO A 193 -8.36 -13.40 27.37
C PRO A 193 -8.28 -13.24 28.90
N VAL A 194 -9.10 -14.00 29.62
CA VAL A 194 -9.28 -13.85 31.07
C VAL A 194 -7.99 -13.95 31.87
N ALA A 195 -7.02 -14.74 31.41
CA ALA A 195 -5.75 -14.97 32.14
C ALA A 195 -4.66 -13.95 31.79
N ASP A 196 -4.81 -13.16 30.73
CA ASP A 196 -3.74 -12.32 30.23
C ASP A 196 -3.68 -10.97 30.94
N ARG A 197 -2.46 -10.56 31.26
CA ARG A 197 -2.13 -9.22 31.76
C ARG A 197 -1.53 -8.42 30.61
N VAL A 198 -2.34 -7.52 30.05
CA VAL A 198 -1.95 -6.73 28.88
C VAL A 198 -1.32 -5.40 29.31
N THR A 199 -0.12 -5.17 28.83
CA THR A 199 0.59 -3.89 28.96
C THR A 199 0.76 -3.28 27.57
N VAL A 200 0.47 -1.99 27.46
CA VAL A 200 0.62 -1.24 26.20
C VAL A 200 1.75 -0.22 26.34
N GLN A 201 2.67 -0.20 25.40
CA GLN A 201 3.80 0.72 25.36
C GLN A 201 3.99 1.36 24.00
N SER A 202 4.65 2.52 23.96
CA SER A 202 5.08 3.16 22.72
C SER A 202 6.25 2.42 22.10
N ALA A 203 6.35 2.45 20.78
CA ALA A 203 7.56 2.05 20.07
C ALA A 203 8.76 2.90 20.49
N GLU A 204 9.92 2.27 20.61
CA GLU A 204 11.20 2.96 20.68
C GLU A 204 11.65 3.33 19.26
N ILE A 205 11.91 4.61 19.04
CA ILE A 205 12.27 5.12 17.72
C ILE A 205 13.79 5.14 17.56
N LEU A 206 14.29 4.51 16.51
CA LEU A 206 15.70 4.52 16.14
C LEU A 206 15.92 5.54 15.02
N PRO A 207 16.40 6.75 15.33
CA PRO A 207 16.64 7.77 14.33
C PRO A 207 17.86 7.40 13.47
N TYR A 208 17.79 7.69 12.17
CA TYR A 208 18.91 7.53 11.25
C TYR A 208 18.88 8.57 10.13
N ARG A 209 20.01 8.71 9.43
CA ARG A 209 20.18 9.59 8.30
C ARG A 209 20.81 8.83 7.13
N ILE A 210 20.47 9.23 5.91
CA ILE A 210 21.07 8.68 4.68
C ILE A 210 21.86 9.78 3.99
N ASP A 211 23.16 9.61 3.88
CA ASP A 211 24.02 10.46 3.07
C ASP A 211 24.64 9.61 1.96
N ALA A 212 24.18 9.85 0.72
CA ALA A 212 24.51 9.07 -0.45
C ALA A 212 25.22 9.89 -1.52
N VAL A 213 26.23 9.28 -2.13
CA VAL A 213 26.90 9.81 -3.33
C VAL A 213 26.56 8.90 -4.51
N VAL A 214 25.95 9.45 -5.54
CA VAL A 214 25.54 8.73 -6.73
C VAL A 214 26.43 9.11 -7.91
N TYR A 215 27.09 8.10 -8.51
CA TYR A 215 27.94 8.29 -9.68
C TYR A 215 27.14 7.96 -10.93
N MET A 216 27.08 8.91 -11.86
CA MET A 216 26.33 8.76 -13.11
C MET A 216 27.18 8.08 -14.18
N ALA A 217 26.54 7.33 -15.07
CA ALA A 217 27.24 6.70 -16.20
C ALA A 217 27.61 7.69 -17.31
N GLY A 218 26.96 8.85 -17.38
CA GLY A 218 27.18 9.90 -18.37
C GLY A 218 27.51 11.25 -17.74
N THR A 219 27.82 12.25 -18.56
CA THR A 219 28.14 13.61 -18.14
C THR A 219 27.14 14.65 -18.64
N GLY A 220 26.04 14.20 -19.24
CA GLY A 220 25.03 15.03 -19.86
C GLY A 220 24.08 15.76 -18.88
N PRO A 221 23.24 16.65 -19.38
CA PRO A 221 22.26 17.39 -18.58
C PRO A 221 21.15 16.49 -18.00
N GLU A 222 20.97 15.30 -18.53
CA GLU A 222 20.03 14.28 -18.01
C GLU A 222 20.32 13.84 -16.57
N ASN A 223 21.54 14.07 -16.08
CA ASN A 223 21.95 13.69 -14.74
C ASN A 223 21.17 14.40 -13.63
N GLU A 224 20.73 15.63 -13.85
CA GLU A 224 19.87 16.39 -12.91
C GLU A 224 18.52 15.68 -12.72
N ALA A 225 17.92 15.23 -13.82
CA ALA A 225 16.65 14.50 -13.77
C ALA A 225 16.80 13.13 -13.11
N LEU A 226 17.93 12.45 -13.33
CA LEU A 226 18.24 11.18 -12.67
C LEU A 226 18.44 11.37 -11.16
N LEU A 227 19.12 12.43 -10.74
CA LEU A 227 19.32 12.74 -9.32
C LEU A 227 17.98 12.98 -8.63
N ALA A 228 17.12 13.83 -9.24
CA ALA A 228 15.78 14.09 -8.75
C ALA A 228 14.92 12.82 -8.65
N GLU A 229 15.05 11.89 -9.61
CA GLU A 229 14.36 10.59 -9.56
C GLU A 229 14.88 9.71 -8.44
N CYS A 230 16.18 9.66 -8.16
CA CYS A 230 16.76 8.98 -7.02
C CYS A 230 16.20 9.51 -5.69
N GLU A 231 16.16 10.83 -5.52
CA GLU A 231 15.61 11.48 -4.34
C GLU A 231 14.13 11.16 -4.17
N ARG A 232 13.35 11.24 -5.25
CA ARG A 232 11.91 10.93 -5.23
C ARG A 232 11.64 9.49 -4.80
N ARG A 233 12.40 8.52 -5.36
CA ARG A 233 12.26 7.10 -5.02
C ARG A 233 12.65 6.81 -3.58
N LEU A 234 13.75 7.41 -3.14
CA LEU A 234 14.19 7.26 -1.76
C LEU A 234 13.16 7.82 -0.79
N ALA A 235 12.65 9.03 -1.03
CA ALA A 235 11.61 9.65 -0.22
C ALA A 235 10.33 8.80 -0.12
N ALA A 236 9.91 8.19 -1.23
CA ALA A 236 8.75 7.32 -1.26
C ALA A 236 8.98 5.97 -0.53
N TRP A 237 10.24 5.55 -0.41
CA TRP A 237 10.58 4.25 0.17
C TRP A 237 10.83 4.30 1.68
N ILE A 238 11.46 5.34 2.23
CA ILE A 238 11.89 5.43 3.63
C ILE A 238 10.71 5.42 4.61
N ASN A 239 10.27 6.56 5.10
CA ASN A 239 9.29 6.70 6.16
C ASN A 239 7.89 6.12 5.88
N PRO A 240 7.33 6.13 4.64
CA PRO A 240 6.05 5.48 4.34
C PRO A 240 6.01 3.98 4.64
N ARG A 241 7.16 3.30 4.60
CA ARG A 241 7.28 1.87 4.91
C ARG A 241 7.53 1.57 6.38
N ARG A 242 7.60 2.57 7.22
CA ARG A 242 7.90 2.40 8.65
C ARG A 242 6.99 1.36 9.29
N ARG A 243 7.60 0.33 9.89
CA ARG A 243 6.95 -0.73 10.65
C ARG A 243 7.83 -1.15 11.81
N LEU A 244 7.22 -1.73 12.83
CA LEU A 244 7.95 -2.33 13.97
C LEU A 244 8.79 -3.53 13.48
N GLY A 245 10.07 -3.55 13.85
CA GLY A 245 10.99 -4.62 13.50
C GLY A 245 11.42 -4.66 12.03
N LEU A 246 11.09 -3.66 11.23
CA LEU A 246 11.49 -3.61 9.83
C LEU A 246 12.93 -3.12 9.69
N GLU A 247 13.79 -3.98 9.14
CA GLU A 247 15.19 -3.65 8.86
C GLU A 247 15.32 -2.61 7.74
N VAL A 248 16.24 -1.67 7.92
CA VAL A 248 16.71 -0.75 6.88
C VAL A 248 18.12 -1.18 6.49
N SER A 249 18.21 -1.99 5.45
CA SER A 249 19.46 -2.53 4.95
C SER A 249 20.10 -1.64 3.88
N ARG A 250 21.42 -1.72 3.75
CA ARG A 250 22.16 -1.07 2.66
C ARG A 250 21.60 -1.45 1.29
N SER A 251 21.35 -2.73 1.07
CA SER A 251 20.81 -3.22 -0.21
C SER A 251 19.43 -2.64 -0.54
N GLY A 252 18.60 -2.38 0.49
CA GLY A 252 17.30 -1.72 0.34
C GLY A 252 17.43 -0.27 -0.12
N VAL A 253 18.39 0.49 0.45
CA VAL A 253 18.71 1.86 0.04
C VAL A 253 19.31 1.87 -1.36
N ASP A 254 20.31 1.02 -1.63
CA ASP A 254 20.95 0.91 -2.94
C ASP A 254 19.93 0.61 -4.05
N ALA A 255 18.95 -0.23 -3.81
CA ALA A 255 17.88 -0.56 -4.76
C ALA A 255 17.01 0.65 -5.16
N GLN A 256 16.91 1.68 -4.31
CA GLN A 256 16.18 2.91 -4.64
C GLN A 256 17.04 3.88 -5.44
N LEU A 257 18.34 3.89 -5.23
CA LEU A 257 19.29 4.84 -5.82
C LEU A 257 19.95 4.32 -7.10
N HIS A 258 20.13 2.99 -7.24
CA HIS A 258 20.78 2.36 -8.39
C HIS A 258 19.78 2.14 -9.53
N ILE A 259 19.38 3.24 -10.17
CA ILE A 259 18.48 3.25 -11.34
C ILE A 259 19.26 3.25 -12.65
N SER A 260 18.56 3.06 -13.78
CA SER A 260 19.20 3.14 -15.11
C SER A 260 19.85 4.51 -15.31
N GLY A 261 21.13 4.53 -15.65
CA GLY A 261 21.95 5.73 -15.74
C GLY A 261 22.86 6.00 -14.53
N VAL A 262 22.66 5.26 -13.43
CA VAL A 262 23.54 5.28 -12.25
C VAL A 262 24.54 4.13 -12.36
N SER A 263 25.84 4.43 -12.26
CA SER A 263 26.91 3.44 -12.34
C SER A 263 27.32 2.88 -10.97
N ARG A 264 27.23 3.70 -9.91
CA ARG A 264 27.65 3.34 -8.57
C ARG A 264 26.95 4.21 -7.52
N VAL A 265 26.66 3.62 -6.35
CA VAL A 265 26.15 4.32 -5.16
C VAL A 265 27.13 4.10 -4.01
N GLU A 266 27.45 5.15 -3.29
CA GLU A 266 28.23 5.09 -2.05
C GLU A 266 27.40 5.70 -0.92
N LEU A 267 27.26 4.97 0.17
CA LEU A 267 26.61 5.45 1.39
C LEU A 267 27.69 5.79 2.42
N ALA A 268 27.71 7.03 2.89
CA ALA A 268 28.64 7.46 3.90
C ALA A 268 28.26 6.89 5.28
N ASP A 269 29.23 6.37 6.01
CA ASP A 269 29.10 5.89 7.40
C ASP A 269 27.88 4.99 7.67
N TRP A 270 27.44 4.22 6.67
CA TRP A 270 26.25 3.39 6.76
C TRP A 270 26.49 2.10 7.50
N SER A 271 25.60 1.82 8.46
CA SER A 271 25.40 0.48 9.04
C SER A 271 23.95 0.09 8.98
N ASP A 272 23.67 -1.18 8.70
CA ASP A 272 22.29 -1.68 8.67
C ASP A 272 21.57 -1.47 10.01
N ILE A 273 20.37 -0.94 9.94
CA ILE A 273 19.53 -0.68 11.12
C ILE A 273 18.59 -1.87 11.28
N ARG A 274 18.71 -2.56 12.42
CA ARG A 274 17.95 -3.78 12.73
C ARG A 274 17.09 -3.59 13.97
N PRO A 275 15.90 -2.95 13.82
CA PRO A 275 15.00 -2.75 14.93
C PRO A 275 14.51 -4.09 15.50
N THR A 276 14.33 -4.16 16.80
CA THR A 276 13.58 -5.24 17.46
C THR A 276 12.08 -5.05 17.20
N LYS A 277 11.27 -6.02 17.61
CA LYS A 277 9.80 -5.90 17.47
C LYS A 277 9.17 -4.76 18.28
N ALA A 278 9.91 -4.20 19.24
CA ALA A 278 9.49 -3.04 20.02
C ALA A 278 10.06 -1.72 19.46
N GLN A 279 10.82 -1.78 18.37
CA GLN A 279 11.53 -0.63 17.80
C GLN A 279 11.09 -0.38 16.35
N ALA A 280 11.13 0.88 15.94
CA ALA A 280 10.93 1.29 14.55
C ALA A 280 12.03 2.26 14.10
N ALA A 281 12.53 2.11 12.88
CA ALA A 281 13.50 3.03 12.30
C ALA A 281 12.80 4.28 11.76
N TRP A 282 13.39 5.47 12.01
CA TRP A 282 12.92 6.74 11.50
C TRP A 282 14.02 7.52 10.81
N CYS A 283 13.82 7.83 9.55
CA CYS A 283 14.75 8.68 8.79
C CYS A 283 14.49 10.15 9.09
N GLU A 284 15.42 10.80 9.79
CA GLU A 284 15.36 12.24 10.08
C GLU A 284 15.65 13.11 8.84
N GLY A 285 16.28 12.53 7.83
CA GLY A 285 16.58 13.20 6.59
C GLY A 285 17.56 12.42 5.73
N PHE A 286 17.64 12.79 4.47
CA PHE A 286 18.62 12.22 3.54
C PHE A 286 19.23 13.30 2.68
N THR A 287 20.45 13.03 2.20
CA THR A 287 21.15 13.85 1.20
C THR A 287 21.62 12.93 0.09
N VAL A 288 21.27 13.25 -1.14
CA VAL A 288 21.78 12.55 -2.32
C VAL A 288 22.58 13.55 -3.13
N THR A 289 23.88 13.25 -3.32
CA THR A 289 24.80 14.13 -4.05
C THR A 289 25.37 13.42 -5.25
N ARG A 290 25.74 14.17 -6.27
CA ARG A 290 26.43 13.64 -7.44
C ARG A 290 27.91 13.48 -7.13
N GLY A 291 28.45 12.29 -7.37
CA GLY A 291 29.89 12.03 -7.40
C GLY A 291 30.54 12.61 -8.66
N GLY A 292 31.78 13.04 -8.52
CA GLY A 292 32.57 13.63 -9.59
C GLY A 292 33.05 12.61 -10.63
#